data_3fec26d69ddd3e54d006816392ba7b5e
#
_entry.id   3fec26d69ddd3e54d006816392ba7b5e
#
_cell.length_a   1.000
_cell.length_b   1.000
_cell.length_c   1.000
_cell.angle_alpha   90.00
_cell.angle_beta   90.00
_cell.angle_gamma   90.00
#
_symmetry.space_group_name_H-M   'P 1'
#
loop_
_entity.id
_entity.type
_entity.pdbx_description
1 polymer ?
#
loop_
_entity_poly.entity_id
_entity_poly.type
_entity_poly.pdbx_seq_one_letter_code
_entity_poly.pdbx_strand_id
1 'polypeptide(L)'
;LPVSRSKYLPHQAGVGNCVFAKSRASFAIEGDSIPILGIDVGTSGTRAVILDEHGTVLASGTEEHANFASPQPGWAEQDPRDWWHAAALAIRKALQASGLAAESIAAVGFSGQMHGAVLLDEHDEVVRPALIWCDQRTEAQCKELERTIGLDRLIQLTCNPPLTNFTLTKLLWVREHEPKNWQRVRKIMLPKDYVRLRLTGESAIDVADASGTLMLDVAHRTWSNEVLNKTGIDAKLLPKLFESQEICGKLSQAGADATGLRVGTPVVAGAGDQAAGAVGMGITRAGVVSATIGTSGVVFAATDGPSLDPKGRLHTFCHAIPGRWHVMGVTQAAGLSLRWFRDRFGAGPDDGRDPYERMSAEAAAVPAGAGGAFWAPYLMGERTPHLDPLARAAFVGLSASHTRAHLIRAVLEGVAYSLKDIFSIFDEIHVPVERIRLGGGGVRSPLWQQIQADIYAHDVEILKAEEGAAYGAAILGGVGTGCWKSVDEACDAVVSVAKRVAQNRETSADMQRGYQTYHRIYPALHSIFVGNQSSSAN
;
A
#
# COMPACT_ATOMS: atom_id res chain seq x y z
N LEU A 1 52.35 24.41 -36.30
CA LEU A 1 53.51 23.51 -36.45
C LEU A 1 53.34 22.32 -35.51
N PRO A 2 53.62 21.08 -35.96
CA PRO A 2 52.89 19.91 -35.48
C PRO A 2 53.61 19.18 -34.35
N VAL A 3 52.85 18.51 -33.50
CA VAL A 3 53.37 17.67 -32.43
C VAL A 3 53.00 16.21 -32.68
N SER A 4 53.99 15.39 -32.50
CA SER A 4 54.11 13.97 -32.78
C SER A 4 53.13 13.08 -32.03
N ARG A 5 52.65 12.04 -32.76
CA ARG A 5 51.97 10.86 -32.22
C ARG A 5 52.93 9.94 -31.50
N SER A 6 52.62 9.54 -30.27
CA SER A 6 53.21 8.38 -29.61
C SER A 6 52.16 7.28 -29.52
N LYS A 7 52.50 6.11 -30.07
CA LYS A 7 51.74 4.85 -30.03
C LYS A 7 51.99 4.19 -28.69
N TYR A 8 50.93 3.83 -27.97
CA TYR A 8 50.95 2.74 -27.00
C TYR A 8 49.89 1.72 -27.33
N LEU A 9 50.33 0.49 -27.53
CA LEU A 9 49.53 -0.73 -27.67
C LEU A 9 49.04 -1.17 -26.29
N PRO A 10 47.82 -1.67 -26.14
CA PRO A 10 47.40 -2.27 -24.89
C PRO A 10 47.75 -3.76 -24.83
N HIS A 11 48.33 -4.13 -23.69
CA HIS A 11 48.47 -5.53 -23.28
C HIS A 11 47.09 -6.20 -23.09
N GLN A 12 46.88 -7.29 -23.78
CA GLN A 12 45.78 -8.23 -23.53
C GLN A 12 46.04 -9.00 -22.23
N ALA A 13 45.22 -8.68 -21.18
CA ALA A 13 45.06 -9.58 -20.04
C ALA A 13 43.84 -10.43 -20.28
N GLY A 14 44.05 -11.76 -20.33
CA GLY A 14 43.01 -12.75 -20.56
C GLY A 14 41.98 -12.72 -19.44
N VAL A 15 40.73 -12.40 -19.78
CA VAL A 15 39.56 -12.60 -18.92
C VAL A 15 39.07 -14.04 -19.12
N GLY A 16 39.35 -14.87 -18.13
CA GLY A 16 38.79 -16.22 -18.05
C GLY A 16 37.27 -16.13 -18.00
N ASN A 17 36.62 -16.66 -19.05
CA ASN A 17 35.17 -16.88 -19.05
C ASN A 17 34.83 -17.94 -18.01
N CYS A 18 34.41 -17.51 -16.83
CA CYS A 18 33.66 -18.34 -15.90
C CYS A 18 32.24 -18.50 -16.45
N VAL A 19 32.01 -19.55 -17.23
CA VAL A 19 30.69 -19.98 -17.65
C VAL A 19 29.99 -20.53 -16.40
N PHE A 20 29.20 -19.71 -15.71
CA PHE A 20 28.19 -20.19 -14.80
C PHE A 20 27.12 -20.92 -15.62
N ALA A 21 27.26 -22.22 -15.72
CA ALA A 21 26.17 -23.09 -16.16
C ALA A 21 25.00 -22.90 -15.17
N LYS A 22 24.01 -22.11 -15.55
CA LYS A 22 22.69 -22.11 -14.91
C LYS A 22 22.11 -23.51 -15.11
N SER A 23 22.19 -24.37 -14.10
CA SER A 23 21.39 -25.57 -14.05
C SER A 23 19.92 -25.13 -14.03
N ARG A 24 19.28 -25.18 -15.19
CA ARG A 24 17.82 -25.23 -15.28
C ARG A 24 17.42 -26.52 -14.54
N ALA A 25 16.94 -26.38 -13.32
CA ALA A 25 16.09 -27.40 -12.76
C ALA A 25 14.83 -27.41 -13.64
N SER A 26 14.77 -28.30 -14.61
CA SER A 26 13.58 -28.58 -15.41
C SER A 26 12.56 -29.28 -14.49
N PHE A 27 11.69 -28.50 -13.86
CA PHE A 27 10.42 -29.00 -13.39
C PHE A 27 9.40 -28.88 -14.54
N ALA A 28 9.58 -29.66 -15.56
CA ALA A 28 8.57 -29.91 -16.56
C ALA A 28 8.09 -31.35 -16.37
N ILE A 29 7.08 -31.49 -15.52
CA ILE A 29 6.15 -32.62 -15.62
C ILE A 29 5.03 -32.07 -16.52
N GLU A 30 4.88 -32.61 -17.72
CA GLU A 30 3.80 -32.25 -18.63
C GLU A 30 2.46 -32.49 -17.93
N GLY A 31 1.71 -31.38 -17.65
CA GLY A 31 0.36 -31.42 -17.12
C GLY A 31 0.14 -30.91 -15.72
N ASP A 32 1.18 -30.59 -14.93
CA ASP A 32 1.01 -30.11 -13.56
C ASP A 32 1.16 -28.58 -13.49
N SER A 33 0.16 -27.91 -12.94
CA SER A 33 0.16 -26.50 -12.58
C SER A 33 1.34 -26.20 -11.62
N ILE A 34 1.88 -24.96 -11.69
CA ILE A 34 2.93 -24.45 -10.80
C ILE A 34 2.27 -23.60 -9.70
N PRO A 35 1.90 -24.19 -8.55
CA PRO A 35 1.22 -23.46 -7.49
C PRO A 35 2.19 -22.53 -6.76
N ILE A 36 1.79 -21.26 -6.60
CA ILE A 36 2.56 -20.22 -5.94
C ILE A 36 1.71 -19.67 -4.80
N LEU A 37 2.28 -19.58 -3.59
CA LEU A 37 1.62 -19.09 -2.41
C LEU A 37 1.96 -17.61 -2.20
N GLY A 38 0.96 -16.75 -2.07
CA GLY A 38 1.06 -15.37 -1.63
C GLY A 38 0.44 -15.17 -0.26
N ILE A 39 1.11 -14.45 0.60
CA ILE A 39 0.68 -14.17 1.98
C ILE A 39 0.60 -12.67 2.17
N ASP A 40 -0.52 -12.18 2.69
CA ASP A 40 -0.70 -10.77 3.07
C ASP A 40 -1.00 -10.65 4.56
N VAL A 41 -0.08 -10.05 5.31
CA VAL A 41 -0.18 -9.81 6.75
C VAL A 41 -0.81 -8.44 6.98
N GLY A 42 -2.14 -8.36 6.89
CA GLY A 42 -2.90 -7.12 7.07
C GLY A 42 -3.01 -6.68 8.53
N THR A 43 -3.81 -5.65 8.77
CA THR A 43 -4.05 -5.14 10.14
C THR A 43 -5.05 -5.99 10.90
N SER A 44 -6.13 -6.44 10.25
CA SER A 44 -7.22 -7.18 10.89
C SER A 44 -7.12 -8.69 10.74
N GLY A 45 -6.22 -9.18 9.89
CA GLY A 45 -6.03 -10.61 9.62
C GLY A 45 -4.95 -10.85 8.59
N THR A 46 -4.55 -12.12 8.48
CA THR A 46 -3.65 -12.61 7.44
C THR A 46 -4.43 -13.40 6.41
N ARG A 47 -4.15 -13.13 5.14
CA ARG A 47 -4.70 -13.88 3.99
C ARG A 47 -3.59 -14.62 3.26
N ALA A 48 -3.83 -15.89 2.94
CA ALA A 48 -3.00 -16.72 2.09
C ALA A 48 -3.77 -17.09 0.82
N VAL A 49 -3.15 -16.96 -0.36
CA VAL A 49 -3.76 -17.26 -1.66
C VAL A 49 -2.81 -18.15 -2.45
N ILE A 50 -3.31 -19.21 -3.05
CA ILE A 50 -2.55 -20.09 -3.93
C ILE A 50 -3.00 -19.81 -5.37
N LEU A 51 -2.04 -19.45 -6.23
CA LEU A 51 -2.25 -19.22 -7.67
C LEU A 51 -1.57 -20.30 -8.49
N ASP A 52 -2.09 -20.54 -9.69
CA ASP A 52 -1.35 -21.20 -10.76
C ASP A 52 -0.55 -20.20 -11.62
N GLU A 53 0.23 -20.70 -12.58
CA GLU A 53 1.01 -19.91 -13.54
C GLU A 53 0.15 -19.10 -14.53
N HIS A 54 -1.17 -19.34 -14.55
CA HIS A 54 -2.15 -18.61 -15.36
C HIS A 54 -2.86 -17.51 -14.55
N GLY A 55 -2.52 -17.37 -13.24
CA GLY A 55 -3.14 -16.41 -12.35
C GLY A 55 -4.51 -16.82 -11.82
N THR A 56 -4.88 -18.09 -12.00
CA THR A 56 -6.12 -18.61 -11.42
C THR A 56 -5.94 -18.83 -9.92
N VAL A 57 -6.87 -18.32 -9.12
CA VAL A 57 -6.89 -18.58 -7.69
C VAL A 57 -7.39 -20.00 -7.46
N LEU A 58 -6.49 -20.89 -7.06
CA LEU A 58 -6.80 -22.29 -6.74
C LEU A 58 -7.45 -22.44 -5.38
N ALA A 59 -6.99 -21.66 -4.40
CA ALA A 59 -7.55 -21.62 -3.06
C ALA A 59 -7.13 -20.38 -2.29
N SER A 60 -7.84 -20.08 -1.21
CA SER A 60 -7.43 -19.07 -0.25
C SER A 60 -7.78 -19.49 1.18
N GLY A 61 -7.03 -18.96 2.14
CA GLY A 61 -7.29 -19.09 3.57
C GLY A 61 -7.13 -17.73 4.25
N THR A 62 -7.97 -17.46 5.22
CA THR A 62 -7.91 -16.22 6.01
C THR A 62 -8.00 -16.55 7.49
N GLU A 63 -7.23 -15.83 8.29
CA GLU A 63 -7.29 -15.87 9.75
C GLU A 63 -7.29 -14.45 10.28
N GLU A 64 -8.22 -14.16 11.20
CA GLU A 64 -8.31 -12.85 11.83
C GLU A 64 -7.24 -12.69 12.92
N HIS A 65 -6.74 -11.46 13.08
CA HIS A 65 -5.90 -11.08 14.20
C HIS A 65 -6.75 -10.64 15.39
N ALA A 66 -6.20 -10.71 16.58
CA ALA A 66 -6.75 -9.98 17.70
C ALA A 66 -6.79 -8.48 17.39
N ASN A 67 -7.82 -7.80 17.85
CA ASN A 67 -7.91 -6.35 17.67
C ASN A 67 -6.67 -5.68 18.27
N PHE A 68 -6.17 -4.63 17.59
CA PHE A 68 -5.07 -3.85 18.15
C PHE A 68 -5.48 -3.18 19.48
N ALA A 69 -4.55 -3.13 20.41
CA ALA A 69 -4.73 -2.41 21.66
C ALA A 69 -4.58 -0.90 21.43
N SER A 70 -5.43 -0.11 22.07
CA SER A 70 -5.33 1.36 22.12
C SER A 70 -5.23 1.83 23.56
N PRO A 71 -4.03 1.72 24.20
CA PRO A 71 -3.85 2.05 25.62
C PRO A 71 -4.16 3.51 25.95
N GLN A 72 -4.03 4.40 24.96
CA GLN A 72 -4.38 5.81 25.04
C GLN A 72 -4.99 6.27 23.71
N PRO A 73 -5.75 7.38 23.67
CA PRO A 73 -6.25 7.94 22.42
C PRO A 73 -5.12 8.18 21.41
N GLY A 74 -5.30 7.72 20.19
CA GLY A 74 -4.28 7.81 19.12
C GLY A 74 -3.16 6.77 19.18
N TRP A 75 -3.11 5.90 20.18
CA TRP A 75 -2.17 4.80 20.26
C TRP A 75 -2.73 3.54 19.60
N ALA A 76 -1.85 2.79 18.91
CA ALA A 76 -2.24 1.55 18.25
C ALA A 76 -1.09 0.53 18.31
N GLU A 77 -1.32 -0.59 19.00
CA GLU A 77 -0.32 -1.63 19.23
C GLU A 77 -0.88 -3.02 18.92
N GLN A 78 -0.04 -3.87 18.31
CA GLN A 78 -0.36 -5.29 18.09
C GLN A 78 0.80 -6.19 18.54
N ASP A 79 0.49 -7.41 18.95
CA ASP A 79 1.51 -8.42 19.25
C ASP A 79 1.95 -9.10 17.94
N PRO A 80 3.23 -9.02 17.54
CA PRO A 80 3.71 -9.69 16.34
C PRO A 80 3.53 -11.22 16.34
N ARG A 81 3.47 -11.84 17.51
CA ARG A 81 3.25 -13.29 17.63
C ARG A 81 1.88 -13.72 17.14
N ASP A 82 0.89 -12.84 17.26
CA ASP A 82 -0.44 -13.07 16.74
C ASP A 82 -0.46 -13.10 15.19
N TRP A 83 0.30 -12.22 14.55
CA TRP A 83 0.48 -12.24 13.07
C TRP A 83 1.10 -13.55 12.58
N TRP A 84 2.12 -14.06 13.30
CA TRP A 84 2.74 -15.34 12.95
C TRP A 84 1.76 -16.51 13.09
N HIS A 85 1.01 -16.55 14.22
CA HIS A 85 0.01 -17.56 14.45
C HIS A 85 -1.08 -17.57 13.38
N ALA A 86 -1.64 -16.40 13.07
CA ALA A 86 -2.63 -16.23 12.03
C ALA A 86 -2.10 -16.59 10.64
N ALA A 87 -0.87 -16.21 10.31
CA ALA A 87 -0.24 -16.57 9.05
C ALA A 87 -0.10 -18.09 8.88
N ALA A 88 0.36 -18.80 9.93
CA ALA A 88 0.47 -20.25 9.91
C ALA A 88 -0.90 -20.92 9.69
N LEU A 89 -1.95 -20.45 10.35
CA LEU A 89 -3.31 -20.96 10.18
C LEU A 89 -3.88 -20.65 8.78
N ALA A 90 -3.70 -19.42 8.29
CA ALA A 90 -4.16 -19.03 6.95
C ALA A 90 -3.52 -19.89 5.85
N ILE A 91 -2.21 -20.18 5.96
CA ILE A 91 -1.49 -21.07 5.04
C ILE A 91 -2.07 -22.49 5.09
N ARG A 92 -2.27 -23.05 6.30
CA ARG A 92 -2.88 -24.39 6.45
C ARG A 92 -4.27 -24.46 5.84
N LYS A 93 -5.12 -23.43 6.06
CA LYS A 93 -6.45 -23.33 5.46
C LYS A 93 -6.39 -23.30 3.93
N ALA A 94 -5.48 -22.50 3.35
CA ALA A 94 -5.31 -22.43 1.90
C ALA A 94 -4.84 -23.77 1.31
N LEU A 95 -3.86 -24.45 1.93
CA LEU A 95 -3.41 -25.78 1.52
C LEU A 95 -4.54 -26.81 1.61
N GLN A 96 -5.27 -26.85 2.70
CA GLN A 96 -6.40 -27.78 2.86
C GLN A 96 -7.51 -27.53 1.82
N ALA A 97 -7.84 -26.25 1.58
CA ALA A 97 -8.86 -25.89 0.60
C ALA A 97 -8.46 -26.21 -0.85
N SER A 98 -7.16 -26.14 -1.17
CA SER A 98 -6.66 -26.46 -2.50
C SER A 98 -6.61 -27.97 -2.80
N GLY A 99 -6.50 -28.81 -1.77
CA GLY A 99 -6.25 -30.24 -1.92
C GLY A 99 -4.86 -30.57 -2.51
N LEU A 100 -4.00 -29.59 -2.69
CA LEU A 100 -2.66 -29.76 -3.24
C LEU A 100 -1.70 -30.37 -2.20
N ALA A 101 -0.75 -31.14 -2.69
CA ALA A 101 0.38 -31.58 -1.88
C ALA A 101 1.28 -30.38 -1.53
N ALA A 102 1.73 -30.27 -0.29
CA ALA A 102 2.59 -29.16 0.16
C ALA A 102 3.90 -29.05 -0.65
N GLU A 103 4.37 -30.18 -1.17
CA GLU A 103 5.56 -30.31 -2.01
C GLU A 103 5.40 -29.60 -3.37
N SER A 104 4.17 -29.41 -3.84
CA SER A 104 3.88 -28.76 -5.12
C SER A 104 4.04 -27.23 -5.07
N ILE A 105 4.00 -26.62 -3.88
CA ILE A 105 4.17 -25.17 -3.75
C ILE A 105 5.58 -24.75 -4.16
N ALA A 106 5.68 -24.07 -5.29
CA ALA A 106 6.95 -23.71 -5.92
C ALA A 106 7.65 -22.53 -5.23
N ALA A 107 6.88 -21.57 -4.69
CA ALA A 107 7.40 -20.38 -4.06
C ALA A 107 6.42 -19.79 -3.05
N VAL A 108 6.95 -18.99 -2.12
CA VAL A 108 6.17 -18.16 -1.19
C VAL A 108 6.55 -16.69 -1.38
N GLY A 109 5.55 -15.85 -1.64
CA GLY A 109 5.68 -14.40 -1.66
C GLY A 109 4.98 -13.77 -0.46
N PHE A 110 5.45 -12.59 -0.06
CA PHE A 110 4.94 -11.86 1.10
C PHE A 110 4.44 -10.46 0.75
N SER A 111 3.39 -10.08 1.46
CA SER A 111 2.89 -8.72 1.59
C SER A 111 2.48 -8.47 3.04
N GLY A 112 2.33 -7.22 3.42
CA GLY A 112 1.75 -6.87 4.72
C GLY A 112 1.66 -5.38 4.99
N GLN A 113 0.98 -5.05 6.10
CA GLN A 113 0.83 -3.69 6.59
C GLN A 113 2.20 -3.02 6.75
N MET A 114 2.30 -1.80 6.26
CA MET A 114 3.54 -1.02 6.24
C MET A 114 3.83 -0.34 7.59
N HIS A 115 5.04 0.19 7.75
CA HIS A 115 5.42 1.16 8.80
C HIS A 115 5.43 0.65 10.24
N GLY A 116 4.97 -0.55 10.54
CA GLY A 116 4.96 -1.10 11.89
C GLY A 116 6.38 -1.28 12.43
N ALA A 117 6.60 -0.97 13.72
CA ALA A 117 7.90 -1.11 14.37
C ALA A 117 7.94 -2.39 15.22
N VAL A 118 8.52 -3.47 14.69
CA VAL A 118 8.77 -4.73 15.40
C VAL A 118 10.19 -4.72 15.93
N LEU A 119 10.34 -4.86 17.24
CA LEU A 119 11.62 -4.83 17.94
C LEU A 119 11.91 -6.19 18.55
N LEU A 120 13.05 -6.79 18.16
CA LEU A 120 13.46 -8.11 18.62
C LEU A 120 14.76 -8.03 19.42
N ASP A 121 14.91 -8.95 20.39
CA ASP A 121 16.13 -9.11 21.15
C ASP A 121 17.12 -10.10 20.47
N GLU A 122 18.17 -10.50 21.18
CA GLU A 122 19.23 -11.39 20.68
C GLU A 122 18.74 -12.83 20.40
N HIS A 123 17.59 -13.22 20.92
CA HIS A 123 16.95 -14.53 20.73
C HIS A 123 15.79 -14.48 19.72
N ASP A 124 15.63 -13.38 18.99
CA ASP A 124 14.51 -13.11 18.10
C ASP A 124 13.14 -13.07 18.81
N GLU A 125 13.16 -12.79 20.12
CA GLU A 125 11.94 -12.62 20.89
C GLU A 125 11.46 -11.15 20.85
N VAL A 126 10.14 -11.00 20.81
CA VAL A 126 9.49 -9.69 20.73
C VAL A 126 9.73 -8.92 22.04
N VAL A 127 10.39 -7.76 21.92
CA VAL A 127 10.73 -6.89 23.07
C VAL A 127 9.48 -6.23 23.65
N ARG A 128 8.55 -5.83 22.78
CA ARG A 128 7.29 -5.18 23.13
C ARG A 128 6.26 -5.33 22.00
N PRO A 129 4.94 -5.10 22.23
CA PRO A 129 3.97 -5.00 21.14
C PRO A 129 4.39 -3.95 20.10
N ALA A 130 4.20 -4.25 18.83
CA ALA A 130 4.58 -3.35 17.74
C ALA A 130 3.66 -2.13 17.69
N LEU A 131 4.26 -0.94 17.52
CA LEU A 131 3.50 0.26 17.15
C LEU A 131 3.16 0.15 15.67
N ILE A 132 1.88 0.08 15.32
CA ILE A 132 1.43 -0.13 13.95
C ILE A 132 1.23 1.20 13.18
N TRP A 133 0.90 1.11 11.89
CA TRP A 133 0.86 2.24 10.96
C TRP A 133 -0.09 3.39 11.35
N CYS A 134 -1.18 3.12 12.08
CA CYS A 134 -2.16 4.13 12.50
C CYS A 134 -1.86 4.76 13.87
N ASP A 135 -0.75 4.38 14.52
CA ASP A 135 -0.31 5.00 15.77
C ASP A 135 0.13 6.45 15.55
N GLN A 136 -0.35 7.36 16.38
CA GLN A 136 -0.14 8.82 16.24
C GLN A 136 0.68 9.44 17.38
N ARG A 137 1.25 8.63 18.30
CA ARG A 137 1.93 9.14 19.50
C ARG A 137 3.23 9.90 19.23
N THR A 138 3.78 9.84 18.03
CA THR A 138 5.16 10.24 17.70
C THR A 138 5.29 11.65 17.11
N GLU A 139 4.33 12.54 17.35
CA GLU A 139 4.35 13.91 16.81
C GLU A 139 5.60 14.71 17.26
N ALA A 140 6.03 14.54 18.51
CA ALA A 140 7.23 15.19 19.02
C ALA A 140 8.49 14.75 18.25
N GLN A 141 8.59 13.46 17.93
CA GLN A 141 9.70 12.89 17.16
C GLN A 141 9.67 13.34 15.68
N CYS A 142 8.50 13.60 15.11
CA CYS A 142 8.39 14.23 13.79
C CYS A 142 9.03 15.62 13.80
N LYS A 143 8.65 16.48 14.76
CA LYS A 143 9.23 17.82 14.93
C LYS A 143 10.74 17.79 15.20
N GLU A 144 11.19 16.80 15.97
CA GLU A 144 12.62 16.60 16.23
C GLU A 144 13.40 16.24 14.95
N LEU A 145 12.85 15.40 14.08
CA LEU A 145 13.44 15.07 12.79
C LEU A 145 13.52 16.31 11.88
N GLU A 146 12.48 17.13 11.84
CA GLU A 146 12.52 18.41 11.09
C GLU A 146 13.62 19.34 11.61
N ARG A 147 13.80 19.42 12.93
CA ARG A 147 14.84 20.24 13.55
C ARG A 147 16.24 19.70 13.30
N THR A 148 16.42 18.37 13.32
CA THR A 148 17.75 17.72 13.31
C THR A 148 18.28 17.51 11.89
N ILE A 149 17.41 17.14 10.95
CA ILE A 149 17.74 16.85 9.55
C ILE A 149 17.36 18.02 8.64
N GLY A 150 16.22 18.66 8.89
CA GLY A 150 15.56 19.63 8.03
C GLY A 150 14.50 18.95 7.15
N LEU A 151 13.33 19.59 7.02
CA LEU A 151 12.21 19.03 6.25
C LEU A 151 12.59 18.76 4.80
N ASP A 152 13.13 19.76 4.10
CA ASP A 152 13.52 19.64 2.68
C ASP A 152 14.57 18.55 2.47
N ARG A 153 15.54 18.45 3.38
CA ARG A 153 16.59 17.45 3.29
C ARG A 153 16.04 16.05 3.53
N LEU A 154 15.14 15.88 4.48
CA LEU A 154 14.49 14.59 4.73
C LEU A 154 13.67 14.15 3.50
N ILE A 155 12.88 15.07 2.91
CA ILE A 155 12.13 14.80 1.69
C ILE A 155 13.07 14.44 0.53
N GLN A 156 14.22 15.11 0.37
CA GLN A 156 15.20 14.76 -0.67
C GLN A 156 15.75 13.35 -0.52
N LEU A 157 16.00 12.89 0.72
CA LEU A 157 16.55 11.56 1.00
C LEU A 157 15.49 10.47 0.95
N THR A 158 14.38 10.68 1.65
CA THR A 158 13.39 9.63 1.89
C THR A 158 12.13 9.77 1.04
N CYS A 159 12.07 10.82 0.21
CA CYS A 159 10.92 11.20 -0.62
C CYS A 159 9.63 11.46 0.18
N ASN A 160 9.72 11.61 1.50
CA ASN A 160 8.57 11.77 2.39
C ASN A 160 8.88 12.76 3.54
N PRO A 161 7.88 13.53 4.00
CA PRO A 161 8.01 14.28 5.24
C PRO A 161 7.96 13.35 6.47
N PRO A 162 8.42 13.78 7.65
CA PRO A 162 8.29 12.99 8.86
C PRO A 162 6.84 13.01 9.35
N LEU A 163 6.20 11.85 9.33
CA LEU A 163 4.83 11.65 9.81
C LEU A 163 4.80 10.56 10.88
N THR A 164 3.79 10.60 11.72
CA THR A 164 3.63 9.68 12.86
C THR A 164 3.50 8.21 12.47
N ASN A 165 3.03 7.95 11.24
CA ASN A 165 2.87 6.59 10.74
C ASN A 165 4.20 5.89 10.39
N PHE A 166 5.31 6.61 10.15
CA PHE A 166 6.57 6.01 9.74
C PHE A 166 7.33 5.32 10.88
N THR A 167 8.12 4.31 10.54
CA THR A 167 8.84 3.46 11.50
C THR A 167 9.86 4.24 12.32
N LEU A 168 10.66 5.11 11.69
CA LEU A 168 11.72 5.86 12.37
C LEU A 168 11.19 6.66 13.56
N THR A 169 10.06 7.36 13.40
CA THR A 169 9.47 8.15 14.49
C THR A 169 9.10 7.29 15.70
N LYS A 170 8.64 6.06 15.46
CA LYS A 170 8.31 5.08 16.50
C LYS A 170 9.56 4.56 17.21
N LEU A 171 10.64 4.31 16.46
CA LEU A 171 11.92 3.92 17.04
C LEU A 171 12.47 4.99 17.98
N LEU A 172 12.42 6.25 17.56
CA LEU A 172 12.86 7.39 18.38
C LEU A 172 12.01 7.50 19.64
N TRP A 173 10.69 7.34 19.52
CA TRP A 173 9.77 7.35 20.66
C TRP A 173 10.09 6.22 21.66
N VAL A 174 10.27 4.98 21.20
CA VAL A 174 10.62 3.86 22.09
C VAL A 174 11.96 4.10 22.78
N ARG A 175 12.95 4.62 22.06
CA ARG A 175 14.27 4.93 22.65
C ARG A 175 14.17 5.96 23.77
N GLU A 176 13.33 6.96 23.60
CA GLU A 176 13.14 8.04 24.57
C GLU A 176 12.30 7.61 25.78
N HIS A 177 11.17 6.94 25.53
CA HIS A 177 10.15 6.67 26.56
C HIS A 177 10.29 5.28 27.18
N GLU A 178 10.93 4.33 26.49
CA GLU A 178 11.12 2.95 26.94
C GLU A 178 12.61 2.53 26.88
N PRO A 179 13.55 3.24 27.54
CA PRO A 179 14.99 2.99 27.39
C PRO A 179 15.40 1.57 27.81
N LYS A 180 14.70 0.93 28.74
CA LYS A 180 14.96 -0.46 29.15
C LYS A 180 14.62 -1.45 28.03
N ASN A 181 13.54 -1.22 27.31
CA ASN A 181 13.18 -2.00 26.13
C ASN A 181 14.18 -1.75 25.00
N TRP A 182 14.51 -0.48 24.74
CA TRP A 182 15.47 -0.12 23.70
C TRP A 182 16.84 -0.77 23.88
N GLN A 183 17.35 -0.89 25.10
CA GLN A 183 18.65 -1.55 25.40
C GLN A 183 18.68 -3.03 25.01
N ARG A 184 17.51 -3.69 24.95
CA ARG A 184 17.37 -5.09 24.54
C ARG A 184 17.30 -5.27 23.03
N VAL A 185 16.98 -4.21 22.25
CA VAL A 185 16.78 -4.30 20.80
C VAL A 185 18.07 -4.74 20.10
N ARG A 186 17.96 -5.77 19.28
CA ARG A 186 19.04 -6.26 18.40
C ARG A 186 18.63 -6.33 16.95
N LYS A 187 17.31 -6.35 16.66
CA LYS A 187 16.78 -6.31 15.28
C LYS A 187 15.54 -5.40 15.22
N ILE A 188 15.43 -4.65 14.12
CA ILE A 188 14.27 -3.81 13.80
C ILE A 188 13.66 -4.39 12.52
N MET A 189 12.38 -4.72 12.53
CA MET A 189 11.68 -5.33 11.41
C MET A 189 10.33 -4.66 11.17
N LEU A 190 9.75 -4.89 10.01
CA LEU A 190 8.36 -4.56 9.72
C LEU A 190 7.46 -5.79 9.94
N PRO A 191 6.12 -5.64 9.99
CA PRO A 191 5.20 -6.73 10.33
C PRO A 191 5.37 -7.99 9.47
N LYS A 192 5.37 -7.86 8.13
CA LYS A 192 5.56 -9.02 7.24
C LYS A 192 6.95 -9.64 7.37
N ASP A 193 7.97 -8.82 7.65
CA ASP A 193 9.35 -9.28 7.77
C ASP A 193 9.54 -10.14 9.01
N TYR A 194 8.83 -9.82 10.10
CA TYR A 194 8.79 -10.68 11.29
C TYR A 194 8.15 -12.04 10.98
N VAL A 195 7.02 -12.05 10.27
CA VAL A 195 6.37 -13.32 9.88
C VAL A 195 7.28 -14.14 8.97
N ARG A 196 7.97 -13.48 8.03
CA ARG A 196 8.94 -14.14 7.14
C ARG A 196 10.16 -14.65 7.92
N LEU A 197 10.68 -13.91 8.91
CA LEU A 197 11.73 -14.37 9.81
C LEU A 197 11.30 -15.67 10.52
N ARG A 198 10.09 -15.72 11.06
CA ARG A 198 9.56 -16.93 11.73
C ARG A 198 9.43 -18.11 10.77
N LEU A 199 9.19 -17.84 9.49
CA LEU A 199 9.06 -18.87 8.47
C LEU A 199 10.44 -19.41 8.00
N THR A 200 11.44 -18.53 7.87
CA THR A 200 12.72 -18.82 7.22
C THR A 200 13.92 -18.88 8.16
N GLY A 201 13.90 -18.15 9.26
CA GLY A 201 15.05 -17.86 10.12
C GLY A 201 15.95 -16.72 9.58
N GLU A 202 15.62 -16.10 8.43
CA GLU A 202 16.46 -15.11 7.78
C GLU A 202 15.95 -13.67 8.02
N SER A 203 16.86 -12.77 8.42
CA SER A 203 16.57 -11.35 8.58
C SER A 203 16.72 -10.61 7.25
N ALA A 204 15.62 -10.19 6.67
CA ALA A 204 15.56 -9.51 5.38
C ALA A 204 14.45 -8.45 5.37
N ILE A 205 14.53 -7.48 4.45
CA ILE A 205 13.48 -6.52 4.13
C ILE A 205 13.58 -6.18 2.65
N ASP A 206 12.45 -5.92 2.00
CA ASP A 206 12.46 -5.40 0.63
C ASP A 206 12.52 -3.88 0.58
N VAL A 207 13.02 -3.34 -0.53
CA VAL A 207 13.20 -1.89 -0.71
C VAL A 207 11.88 -1.12 -0.77
N ALA A 208 10.77 -1.77 -1.21
CA ALA A 208 9.48 -1.10 -1.29
C ALA A 208 8.95 -0.81 0.12
N ASP A 209 8.96 -1.79 1.01
CA ASP A 209 8.52 -1.60 2.39
C ASP A 209 9.56 -0.82 3.23
N ALA A 210 10.87 -1.02 2.98
CA ALA A 210 11.93 -0.24 3.60
C ALA A 210 11.81 1.27 3.32
N SER A 211 11.27 1.67 2.17
CA SER A 211 10.95 3.07 1.86
C SER A 211 10.00 3.69 2.89
N GLY A 212 9.06 2.88 3.40
CA GLY A 212 8.11 3.28 4.43
C GLY A 212 8.68 3.34 5.84
N THR A 213 9.99 3.14 6.03
CA THR A 213 10.65 3.28 7.33
C THR A 213 11.08 4.70 7.64
N LEU A 214 11.19 5.58 6.65
CA LEU A 214 11.83 6.91 6.71
C LEU A 214 13.34 6.84 6.97
N MET A 215 13.97 5.67 6.72
CA MET A 215 15.41 5.45 6.87
C MET A 215 16.09 5.06 5.56
N LEU A 216 15.33 4.77 4.49
CA LEU A 216 15.87 4.46 3.17
C LEU A 216 16.18 5.74 2.39
N ASP A 217 17.30 5.78 1.69
CA ASP A 217 17.53 6.67 0.56
C ASP A 217 16.74 6.10 -0.63
N VAL A 218 15.56 6.66 -0.87
CA VAL A 218 14.57 6.09 -1.81
C VAL A 218 15.08 6.16 -3.24
N ALA A 219 15.81 7.21 -3.60
CA ALA A 219 16.37 7.35 -4.94
C ALA A 219 17.44 6.30 -5.24
N HIS A 220 18.27 5.95 -4.24
CA HIS A 220 19.36 5.00 -4.38
C HIS A 220 19.03 3.58 -3.91
N ARG A 221 17.83 3.36 -3.35
CA ARG A 221 17.33 2.06 -2.85
C ARG A 221 18.26 1.42 -1.82
N THR A 222 18.87 2.25 -0.96
CA THR A 222 19.81 1.83 0.09
C THR A 222 19.49 2.53 1.41
N TRP A 223 19.94 1.96 2.54
CA TRP A 223 19.81 2.65 3.82
C TRP A 223 20.53 4.00 3.77
N SER A 224 19.88 5.07 4.24
CA SER A 224 20.44 6.43 4.26
C SER A 224 21.40 6.59 5.42
N ASN A 225 22.71 6.55 5.14
CA ASN A 225 23.73 6.79 6.16
C ASN A 225 23.55 8.16 6.85
N GLU A 226 23.09 9.18 6.13
CA GLU A 226 22.85 10.49 6.71
C GLU A 226 21.73 10.47 7.75
N VAL A 227 20.58 9.85 7.41
CA VAL A 227 19.44 9.73 8.35
C VAL A 227 19.86 8.88 9.55
N LEU A 228 20.51 7.75 9.34
CA LEU A 228 20.94 6.85 10.41
C LEU A 228 21.92 7.55 11.37
N ASN A 229 22.93 8.23 10.84
CA ASN A 229 23.92 8.96 11.64
C ASN A 229 23.29 10.10 12.44
N LYS A 230 22.42 10.90 11.79
CA LYS A 230 21.76 12.04 12.42
C LYS A 230 20.79 11.62 13.54
N THR A 231 20.16 10.46 13.39
CA THR A 231 19.20 9.91 14.36
C THR A 231 19.86 8.98 15.38
N GLY A 232 21.10 8.55 15.15
CA GLY A 232 21.80 7.61 16.02
C GLY A 232 21.21 6.19 16.00
N ILE A 233 20.57 5.81 14.90
CA ILE A 233 20.12 4.42 14.68
C ILE A 233 21.30 3.63 14.09
N ASP A 234 21.72 2.56 14.79
CA ASP A 234 22.80 1.69 14.30
C ASP A 234 22.30 0.85 13.12
N ALA A 235 22.96 0.95 11.97
CA ALA A 235 22.66 0.18 10.77
C ALA A 235 22.67 -1.34 11.01
N LYS A 236 23.41 -1.84 12.02
CA LYS A 236 23.45 -3.25 12.37
C LYS A 236 22.11 -3.79 12.90
N LEU A 237 21.23 -2.91 13.36
CA LEU A 237 19.88 -3.28 13.80
C LEU A 237 18.92 -3.50 12.61
N LEU A 238 19.29 -3.04 11.41
CA LEU A 238 18.44 -3.08 10.22
C LEU A 238 18.70 -4.36 9.42
N PRO A 239 17.64 -4.95 8.82
CA PRO A 239 17.76 -6.12 7.96
C PRO A 239 18.54 -5.82 6.67
N LYS A 240 19.03 -6.88 6.01
CA LYS A 240 19.57 -6.78 4.66
C LYS A 240 18.46 -6.44 3.67
N LEU A 241 18.74 -5.49 2.76
CA LEU A 241 17.84 -5.06 1.69
C LEU A 241 17.86 -6.04 0.52
N PHE A 242 16.69 -6.27 -0.06
CA PHE A 242 16.45 -7.07 -1.26
C PHE A 242 15.48 -6.35 -2.20
N GLU A 243 15.51 -6.68 -3.49
CA GLU A 243 14.40 -6.38 -4.37
C GLU A 243 13.20 -7.31 -4.07
N SER A 244 11.99 -6.85 -4.32
CA SER A 244 10.78 -7.55 -3.86
C SER A 244 10.64 -9.00 -4.35
N GLN A 245 11.05 -9.31 -5.58
CA GLN A 245 11.02 -10.65 -6.15
C GLN A 245 12.28 -11.49 -5.86
N GLU A 246 13.32 -10.92 -5.19
CA GLU A 246 14.51 -11.69 -4.87
C GLU A 246 14.24 -12.72 -3.77
N ILE A 247 14.79 -13.92 -3.96
CA ILE A 247 14.76 -14.96 -2.94
C ILE A 247 15.66 -14.50 -1.78
N CYS A 248 15.06 -14.27 -0.63
CA CYS A 248 15.76 -13.83 0.57
C CYS A 248 15.93 -14.93 1.63
N GLY A 249 15.37 -16.09 1.41
CA GLY A 249 15.47 -17.25 2.30
C GLY A 249 14.75 -18.47 1.75
N LYS A 250 14.78 -19.53 2.54
CA LYS A 250 14.05 -20.78 2.28
C LYS A 250 13.29 -21.17 3.54
N LEU A 251 12.19 -21.88 3.36
CA LEU A 251 11.40 -22.40 4.46
C LEU A 251 12.26 -23.26 5.40
N SER A 252 12.29 -22.88 6.68
CA SER A 252 12.99 -23.62 7.72
C SER A 252 12.20 -24.86 8.18
N GLN A 253 12.81 -25.74 8.97
CA GLN A 253 12.09 -26.86 9.58
C GLN A 253 10.97 -26.35 10.51
N ALA A 254 11.26 -25.36 11.37
CA ALA A 254 10.25 -24.75 12.25
C ALA A 254 9.08 -24.12 11.48
N GLY A 255 9.39 -23.46 10.37
CA GLY A 255 8.36 -22.93 9.46
C GLY A 255 7.51 -24.02 8.83
N ALA A 256 8.13 -25.11 8.41
CA ALA A 256 7.44 -26.28 7.84
C ALA A 256 6.50 -26.93 8.87
N ASP A 257 6.99 -27.16 10.08
CA ASP A 257 6.21 -27.77 11.16
C ASP A 257 4.98 -26.89 11.51
N ALA A 258 5.13 -25.56 11.48
CA ALA A 258 4.05 -24.63 11.76
C ALA A 258 3.02 -24.52 10.64
N THR A 259 3.43 -24.57 9.37
CA THR A 259 2.56 -24.26 8.21
C THR A 259 2.11 -25.49 7.43
N GLY A 260 2.83 -26.60 7.52
CA GLY A 260 2.63 -27.78 6.69
C GLY A 260 3.28 -27.69 5.29
N LEU A 261 3.99 -26.61 4.98
CA LEU A 261 4.74 -26.45 3.73
C LEU A 261 6.03 -27.30 3.74
N ARG A 262 6.61 -27.54 2.56
CA ARG A 262 7.87 -28.30 2.43
C ARG A 262 9.08 -27.46 2.84
N VAL A 263 9.97 -28.05 3.66
CA VAL A 263 11.29 -27.47 3.98
C VAL A 263 12.06 -27.13 2.70
N GLY A 264 12.69 -25.97 2.66
CA GLY A 264 13.49 -25.53 1.53
C GLY A 264 12.71 -24.85 0.43
N THR A 265 11.37 -24.73 0.52
CA THR A 265 10.57 -23.92 -0.42
C THR A 265 11.12 -22.49 -0.47
N PRO A 266 11.43 -21.93 -1.66
CA PRO A 266 11.94 -20.57 -1.80
C PRO A 266 10.96 -19.52 -1.29
N VAL A 267 11.49 -18.50 -0.60
CA VAL A 267 10.72 -17.37 -0.07
C VAL A 267 11.32 -16.08 -0.59
N VAL A 268 10.53 -15.25 -1.25
CA VAL A 268 10.97 -13.94 -1.75
C VAL A 268 10.76 -12.84 -0.68
N ALA A 269 11.43 -11.70 -0.88
CA ALA A 269 11.39 -10.59 0.05
C ALA A 269 9.99 -9.98 0.16
N GLY A 270 9.23 -9.95 -0.93
CA GLY A 270 7.86 -9.43 -0.93
C GLY A 270 7.81 -7.91 -1.03
N ALA A 271 6.69 -7.31 -0.60
CA ALA A 271 6.49 -5.87 -0.61
C ALA A 271 5.48 -5.42 0.46
N GLY A 272 5.46 -4.14 0.80
CA GLY A 272 4.35 -3.56 1.55
C GLY A 272 3.03 -3.71 0.78
N ASP A 273 1.90 -3.70 1.50
CA ASP A 273 0.56 -4.01 0.97
C ASP A 273 0.15 -3.16 -0.24
N GLN A 274 0.54 -1.87 -0.25
CA GLN A 274 0.22 -0.96 -1.36
C GLN A 274 0.97 -1.36 -2.64
N ALA A 275 2.28 -1.65 -2.55
CA ALA A 275 3.09 -2.03 -3.70
C ALA A 275 2.73 -3.44 -4.20
N ALA A 276 2.48 -4.39 -3.29
CA ALA A 276 2.02 -5.73 -3.65
C ALA A 276 0.62 -5.69 -4.29
N GLY A 277 -0.31 -4.92 -3.71
CA GLY A 277 -1.64 -4.70 -4.29
C GLY A 277 -1.57 -4.08 -5.69
N ALA A 278 -0.66 -3.12 -5.90
CA ALA A 278 -0.42 -2.52 -7.21
C ALA A 278 0.07 -3.57 -8.23
N VAL A 279 0.99 -4.47 -7.84
CA VAL A 279 1.39 -5.61 -8.68
C VAL A 279 0.18 -6.48 -9.01
N GLY A 280 -0.65 -6.84 -8.01
CA GLY A 280 -1.87 -7.63 -8.20
C GLY A 280 -2.89 -6.95 -9.14
N MET A 281 -2.87 -5.64 -9.22
CA MET A 281 -3.68 -4.86 -10.17
C MET A 281 -2.96 -4.57 -11.49
N GLY A 282 -1.71 -5.03 -11.68
CA GLY A 282 -0.90 -4.77 -12.87
C GLY A 282 -0.52 -3.29 -13.03
N ILE A 283 -0.41 -2.53 -11.95
CA ILE A 283 0.10 -1.15 -11.95
C ILE A 283 1.62 -1.24 -11.89
N THR A 284 2.23 -1.58 -13.01
CA THR A 284 3.66 -1.90 -13.09
C THR A 284 4.47 -0.89 -13.89
N ARG A 285 3.81 -0.05 -14.70
CA ARG A 285 4.44 0.88 -15.64
C ARG A 285 3.87 2.29 -15.47
N ALA A 286 4.68 3.30 -15.76
CA ALA A 286 4.21 4.69 -15.83
C ALA A 286 2.99 4.81 -16.77
N GLY A 287 2.05 5.67 -16.42
CA GLY A 287 0.79 5.86 -17.13
C GLY A 287 -0.35 4.93 -16.70
N VAL A 288 -0.06 3.82 -15.98
CA VAL A 288 -1.10 2.96 -15.39
C VAL A 288 -1.27 3.30 -13.92
N VAL A 289 -2.49 3.67 -13.52
CA VAL A 289 -2.82 4.19 -12.19
C VAL A 289 -3.96 3.37 -11.60
N SER A 290 -3.96 3.14 -10.29
CA SER A 290 -5.13 2.64 -9.60
C SER A 290 -5.82 3.74 -8.80
N ALA A 291 -7.16 3.68 -8.75
CA ALA A 291 -7.98 4.45 -7.82
C ALA A 291 -8.81 3.47 -6.99
N THR A 292 -8.47 3.33 -5.72
CA THR A 292 -9.05 2.32 -4.84
C THR A 292 -9.93 2.97 -3.78
N ILE A 293 -11.17 2.50 -3.65
CA ILE A 293 -12.11 2.94 -2.60
C ILE A 293 -12.33 1.79 -1.62
N GLY A 294 -11.56 1.81 -0.54
CA GLY A 294 -11.75 1.02 0.66
C GLY A 294 -12.40 1.86 1.77
N THR A 295 -12.06 1.65 3.03
CA THR A 295 -12.42 2.56 4.14
C THR A 295 -11.83 3.95 3.89
N SER A 296 -10.54 4.02 3.59
CA SER A 296 -9.84 5.17 2.97
C SER A 296 -9.87 5.04 1.45
N GLY A 297 -9.43 6.10 0.74
CA GLY A 297 -9.23 6.07 -0.70
C GLY A 297 -7.76 6.27 -1.05
N VAL A 298 -7.27 5.56 -2.05
CA VAL A 298 -5.87 5.63 -2.50
C VAL A 298 -5.83 5.79 -4.01
N VAL A 299 -5.07 6.76 -4.50
CA VAL A 299 -4.65 6.80 -5.90
C VAL A 299 -3.16 6.51 -5.93
N PHE A 300 -2.77 5.51 -6.71
CA PHE A 300 -1.41 4.98 -6.80
C PHE A 300 -0.95 4.96 -8.25
N ALA A 301 0.23 5.47 -8.54
CA ALA A 301 0.85 5.47 -9.87
C ALA A 301 2.27 4.92 -9.82
N ALA A 302 2.61 4.03 -10.75
CA ALA A 302 3.99 3.62 -10.99
C ALA A 302 4.75 4.73 -11.73
N THR A 303 6.05 4.90 -11.41
CA THR A 303 6.93 5.90 -12.04
C THR A 303 8.31 5.30 -12.35
N ASP A 304 8.98 5.82 -13.40
CA ASP A 304 10.30 5.35 -13.82
C ASP A 304 11.45 6.01 -13.05
N GLY A 305 11.13 6.90 -12.10
CA GLY A 305 12.05 7.57 -11.20
C GLY A 305 11.32 8.08 -9.97
N PRO A 306 12.04 8.47 -8.91
CA PRO A 306 11.40 9.04 -7.72
C PRO A 306 10.75 10.39 -8.08
N SER A 307 9.42 10.44 -8.01
CA SER A 307 8.64 11.66 -8.26
C SER A 307 8.33 12.32 -6.92
N LEU A 308 8.94 13.46 -6.66
CA LEU A 308 8.79 14.19 -5.41
C LEU A 308 7.65 15.20 -5.48
N ASP A 309 6.75 15.18 -4.51
CA ASP A 309 5.91 16.34 -4.22
C ASP A 309 6.65 17.24 -3.22
N PRO A 310 7.12 18.43 -3.63
CA PRO A 310 7.89 19.30 -2.73
C PRO A 310 7.07 19.83 -1.54
N LYS A 311 5.73 19.72 -1.60
CA LYS A 311 4.85 20.07 -0.49
C LYS A 311 4.56 18.90 0.46
N GLY A 312 5.07 17.68 0.15
CA GLY A 312 4.91 16.49 0.98
C GLY A 312 3.48 15.94 1.07
N ARG A 313 2.58 16.31 0.13
CA ARG A 313 1.17 15.88 0.11
C ARG A 313 0.99 14.44 -0.35
N LEU A 314 1.98 13.91 -1.09
CA LEU A 314 2.02 12.54 -1.60
C LEU A 314 3.12 11.76 -0.92
N HIS A 315 2.98 10.44 -0.94
CA HIS A 315 4.04 9.51 -0.58
C HIS A 315 4.74 9.01 -1.83
N THR A 316 6.07 8.98 -1.81
CA THR A 316 6.89 8.36 -2.85
C THR A 316 7.76 7.27 -2.23
N PHE A 317 7.69 6.06 -2.79
CA PHE A 317 8.43 4.88 -2.34
C PHE A 317 9.03 4.12 -3.52
N CYS A 318 9.98 3.23 -3.27
CA CYS A 318 10.37 2.22 -4.24
C CYS A 318 9.16 1.34 -4.57
N HIS A 319 8.97 1.01 -5.84
CA HIS A 319 7.97 0.02 -6.23
C HIS A 319 8.51 -1.40 -5.96
N ALA A 320 7.60 -2.39 -5.90
CA ALA A 320 7.95 -3.81 -5.87
C ALA A 320 8.60 -4.33 -7.17
N ILE A 321 9.00 -3.45 -8.05
CA ILE A 321 9.65 -3.75 -9.34
C ILE A 321 11.01 -3.07 -9.35
N PRO A 322 12.10 -3.79 -9.67
CA PRO A 322 13.44 -3.23 -9.73
C PRO A 322 13.52 -2.00 -10.65
N GLY A 323 14.20 -0.95 -10.16
CA GLY A 323 14.39 0.28 -10.92
C GLY A 323 13.13 1.10 -11.16
N ARG A 324 12.02 0.82 -10.44
CA ARG A 324 10.79 1.62 -10.48
C ARG A 324 10.41 2.12 -9.10
N TRP A 325 9.67 3.21 -9.11
CA TRP A 325 9.11 3.86 -7.92
C TRP A 325 7.60 3.96 -8.07
N HIS A 326 6.95 4.42 -7.04
CA HIS A 326 5.55 4.79 -7.09
C HIS A 326 5.27 6.03 -6.26
N VAL A 327 4.25 6.75 -6.66
CA VAL A 327 3.67 7.84 -5.88
C VAL A 327 2.25 7.48 -5.52
N MET A 328 1.82 7.86 -4.32
CA MET A 328 0.44 7.66 -3.90
C MET A 328 -0.06 8.81 -3.04
N GLY A 329 -1.34 9.13 -3.21
CA GLY A 329 -2.10 10.00 -2.32
C GLY A 329 -3.19 9.22 -1.60
N VAL A 330 -3.56 9.69 -0.41
CA VAL A 330 -4.51 9.00 0.45
C VAL A 330 -5.55 9.99 0.97
N THR A 331 -6.84 9.70 0.74
CA THR A 331 -7.94 10.34 1.46
C THR A 331 -8.42 9.46 2.61
N GLN A 332 -8.67 10.05 3.78
CA GLN A 332 -8.90 9.32 5.03
C GLN A 332 -10.28 8.64 5.11
N ALA A 333 -11.30 9.15 4.42
CA ALA A 333 -12.66 8.69 4.58
C ALA A 333 -13.41 8.54 3.24
N ALA A 334 -13.00 7.55 2.44
CA ALA A 334 -13.66 7.22 1.16
C ALA A 334 -14.93 6.37 1.37
N GLY A 335 -14.83 5.05 1.34
CA GLY A 335 -15.96 4.17 1.64
C GLY A 335 -16.50 4.33 3.06
N LEU A 336 -15.66 4.83 3.99
CA LEU A 336 -16.11 5.22 5.31
C LEU A 336 -17.23 6.27 5.26
N SER A 337 -17.20 7.21 4.32
CA SER A 337 -18.25 8.23 4.15
C SER A 337 -19.61 7.59 3.87
N LEU A 338 -19.67 6.63 2.94
CA LEU A 338 -20.91 5.94 2.61
C LEU A 338 -21.37 5.03 3.77
N ARG A 339 -20.43 4.33 4.43
CA ARG A 339 -20.72 3.51 5.61
C ARG A 339 -21.26 4.35 6.75
N TRP A 340 -20.62 5.49 7.06
CA TRP A 340 -21.07 6.43 8.07
C TRP A 340 -22.49 6.95 7.77
N PHE A 341 -22.74 7.31 6.50
CA PHE A 341 -24.09 7.74 6.10
C PHE A 341 -25.13 6.65 6.33
N ARG A 342 -24.85 5.39 5.91
CA ARG A 342 -25.70 4.23 6.16
C ARG A 342 -26.00 4.05 7.67
N ASP A 343 -24.96 4.10 8.49
CA ASP A 343 -25.06 3.77 9.92
C ASP A 343 -25.75 4.89 10.72
N ARG A 344 -25.72 6.13 10.24
CA ARG A 344 -26.30 7.30 10.92
C ARG A 344 -27.66 7.73 10.39
N PHE A 345 -27.91 7.55 9.10
CA PHE A 345 -29.13 7.97 8.42
C PHE A 345 -29.96 6.79 7.89
N GLY A 346 -29.54 5.58 8.17
CA GLY A 346 -30.19 4.34 7.73
C GLY A 346 -29.91 4.00 6.26
N ALA A 347 -30.19 2.75 5.89
CA ALA A 347 -30.03 2.23 4.53
C ALA A 347 -31.30 2.36 3.66
N GLY A 348 -32.33 3.00 4.16
CA GLY A 348 -33.67 2.98 3.57
C GLY A 348 -34.48 1.75 4.00
N PRO A 349 -35.73 1.60 3.51
CA PRO A 349 -36.56 0.45 3.81
C PRO A 349 -35.88 -0.86 3.43
N ASP A 350 -36.03 -1.87 4.25
CA ASP A 350 -35.47 -3.20 3.95
C ASP A 350 -36.32 -3.92 2.91
N ASP A 351 -35.73 -4.20 1.75
CA ASP A 351 -36.33 -4.91 0.64
C ASP A 351 -35.57 -6.22 0.29
N GLY A 352 -34.73 -6.69 1.21
CA GLY A 352 -33.92 -7.89 1.06
C GLY A 352 -32.63 -7.72 0.23
N ARG A 353 -32.40 -6.53 -0.38
CA ARG A 353 -31.16 -6.24 -1.10
C ARG A 353 -30.06 -5.78 -0.15
N ASP A 354 -28.81 -5.88 -0.61
CA ASP A 354 -27.68 -5.28 0.11
C ASP A 354 -27.90 -3.77 0.38
N PRO A 355 -27.64 -3.28 1.59
CA PRO A 355 -27.83 -1.87 1.95
C PRO A 355 -27.14 -0.87 0.99
N TYR A 356 -25.96 -1.19 0.50
CA TYR A 356 -25.22 -0.32 -0.42
C TYR A 356 -25.81 -0.35 -1.84
N GLU A 357 -26.37 -1.47 -2.27
CA GLU A 357 -27.11 -1.57 -3.54
C GLU A 357 -28.38 -0.71 -3.50
N ARG A 358 -29.12 -0.73 -2.39
CA ARG A 358 -30.30 0.14 -2.20
C ARG A 358 -29.92 1.62 -2.27
N MET A 359 -28.91 2.02 -1.52
CA MET A 359 -28.41 3.40 -1.51
C MET A 359 -27.91 3.84 -2.89
N SER A 360 -27.22 2.96 -3.60
CA SER A 360 -26.75 3.21 -4.96
C SER A 360 -27.92 3.40 -5.94
N ALA A 361 -28.96 2.58 -5.85
CA ALA A 361 -30.17 2.69 -6.67
C ALA A 361 -30.95 3.98 -6.37
N GLU A 362 -31.03 4.39 -5.08
CA GLU A 362 -31.66 5.64 -4.67
C GLU A 362 -30.88 6.86 -5.24
N ALA A 363 -29.55 6.86 -5.15
CA ALA A 363 -28.69 7.90 -5.70
C ALA A 363 -28.73 7.98 -7.24
N ALA A 364 -28.97 6.85 -7.92
CA ALA A 364 -29.06 6.81 -9.38
C ALA A 364 -30.28 7.57 -9.94
N ALA A 365 -31.33 7.78 -9.13
CA ALA A 365 -32.49 8.59 -9.50
C ALA A 365 -32.21 10.10 -9.50
N VAL A 366 -31.06 10.53 -8.97
CA VAL A 366 -30.66 11.94 -8.90
C VAL A 366 -29.68 12.23 -10.02
N PRO A 367 -29.87 13.31 -10.79
CA PRO A 367 -28.91 13.73 -11.80
C PRO A 367 -27.50 13.98 -11.25
N ALA A 368 -26.51 13.94 -12.12
CA ALA A 368 -25.13 14.30 -11.82
C ALA A 368 -25.05 15.71 -11.21
N GLY A 369 -24.13 15.90 -10.24
CA GLY A 369 -23.98 17.14 -9.49
C GLY A 369 -24.90 17.24 -8.26
N ALA A 370 -25.68 16.20 -7.94
CA ALA A 370 -26.50 16.09 -6.71
C ALA A 370 -27.38 17.33 -6.44
N GLY A 371 -27.86 18.00 -7.51
CA GLY A 371 -28.65 19.24 -7.39
C GLY A 371 -27.88 20.43 -6.81
N GLY A 372 -26.55 20.42 -6.86
CA GLY A 372 -25.68 21.45 -6.27
C GLY A 372 -25.25 21.17 -4.82
N ALA A 373 -25.60 20.01 -4.26
CA ALA A 373 -25.11 19.58 -2.96
C ALA A 373 -23.71 18.94 -3.07
N PHE A 374 -22.80 19.29 -2.18
CA PHE A 374 -21.45 18.74 -2.09
C PHE A 374 -21.21 18.07 -0.74
N TRP A 375 -20.38 17.06 -0.74
CA TRP A 375 -19.87 16.40 0.45
C TRP A 375 -18.34 16.54 0.52
N ALA A 376 -17.83 17.14 1.59
CA ALA A 376 -16.43 17.13 1.94
C ALA A 376 -16.17 15.94 2.88
N PRO A 377 -15.39 14.90 2.49
CA PRO A 377 -15.36 13.61 3.18
C PRO A 377 -14.44 13.56 4.41
N TYR A 378 -14.11 14.67 5.06
CA TYR A 378 -13.05 14.79 6.07
C TYR A 378 -13.47 14.29 7.46
N LEU A 379 -14.15 13.14 7.56
CA LEU A 379 -14.63 12.55 8.82
C LEU A 379 -13.51 12.30 9.85
N MET A 380 -12.31 11.98 9.36
CA MET A 380 -11.15 11.60 10.17
C MET A 380 -9.97 12.60 10.04
N GLY A 381 -10.26 13.85 9.72
CA GLY A 381 -9.26 14.74 9.16
C GLY A 381 -8.99 14.43 7.69
N GLU A 382 -8.00 15.05 7.10
CA GLU A 382 -7.60 14.71 5.73
C GLU A 382 -6.08 14.70 5.58
N ARG A 383 -5.57 13.72 4.80
CA ARG A 383 -4.15 13.63 4.44
C ARG A 383 -3.91 14.35 3.13
N THR A 384 -4.18 13.75 2.00
CA THR A 384 -4.02 14.38 0.69
C THR A 384 -5.30 15.08 0.26
N PRO A 385 -5.29 16.36 -0.11
CA PRO A 385 -4.12 17.23 -0.33
C PRO A 385 -3.76 18.12 0.88
N HIS A 386 -4.53 18.06 1.97
CA HIS A 386 -4.56 19.13 2.98
C HIS A 386 -3.57 18.95 4.13
N LEU A 387 -3.15 17.69 4.43
CA LEU A 387 -2.30 17.35 5.59
C LEU A 387 -2.87 17.91 6.91
N ASP A 388 -4.19 17.92 7.04
CA ASP A 388 -4.90 18.57 8.15
C ASP A 388 -5.69 17.56 8.99
N PRO A 389 -5.21 17.17 10.17
CA PRO A 389 -5.95 16.30 11.09
C PRO A 389 -7.18 16.97 11.71
N LEU A 390 -7.31 18.30 11.61
CA LEU A 390 -8.41 19.09 12.17
C LEU A 390 -9.56 19.27 11.18
N ALA A 391 -9.36 18.98 9.89
CA ALA A 391 -10.43 19.02 8.89
C ALA A 391 -11.63 18.16 9.33
N ARG A 392 -12.83 18.61 9.04
CA ARG A 392 -14.07 17.90 9.37
C ARG A 392 -14.99 17.83 8.16
N ALA A 393 -15.77 16.75 8.10
CA ALA A 393 -16.73 16.54 7.03
C ALA A 393 -17.85 17.58 7.04
N ALA A 394 -18.33 17.94 5.85
CA ALA A 394 -19.41 18.91 5.70
C ALA A 394 -20.26 18.61 4.46
N PHE A 395 -21.60 18.77 4.59
CA PHE A 395 -22.47 18.99 3.45
C PHE A 395 -22.57 20.49 3.17
N VAL A 396 -22.42 20.85 1.90
CA VAL A 396 -22.45 22.26 1.44
C VAL A 396 -23.44 22.39 0.29
N GLY A 397 -24.18 23.51 0.23
CA GLY A 397 -25.09 23.82 -0.88
C GLY A 397 -26.50 23.22 -0.72
N LEU A 398 -26.91 22.77 0.46
CA LEU A 398 -28.24 22.20 0.69
C LEU A 398 -29.35 23.26 0.59
N SER A 399 -30.48 22.88 0.01
CA SER A 399 -31.72 23.62 -0.06
C SER A 399 -32.91 22.72 0.37
N ALA A 400 -34.08 23.31 0.51
CA ALA A 400 -35.30 22.59 0.89
C ALA A 400 -35.75 21.52 -0.17
N SER A 401 -35.23 21.57 -1.37
CA SER A 401 -35.53 20.60 -2.43
C SER A 401 -34.69 19.32 -2.36
N HIS A 402 -33.59 19.33 -1.59
CA HIS A 402 -32.72 18.16 -1.48
C HIS A 402 -33.36 17.06 -0.63
N THR A 403 -33.32 15.85 -1.15
CA THR A 403 -33.80 14.64 -0.49
C THR A 403 -32.62 13.78 -0.05
N ARG A 404 -32.89 12.72 0.70
CA ARG A 404 -31.89 11.72 1.07
C ARG A 404 -31.10 11.18 -0.15
N ALA A 405 -31.76 10.96 -1.29
CA ALA A 405 -31.14 10.54 -2.53
C ALA A 405 -30.03 11.50 -3.01
N HIS A 406 -30.29 12.80 -2.91
CA HIS A 406 -29.28 13.85 -3.21
C HIS A 406 -28.09 13.79 -2.26
N LEU A 407 -28.32 13.53 -0.97
CA LEU A 407 -27.23 13.42 0.01
C LEU A 407 -26.35 12.20 -0.28
N ILE A 408 -26.95 11.05 -0.59
CA ILE A 408 -26.20 9.84 -0.97
C ILE A 408 -25.39 10.12 -2.25
N ARG A 409 -25.99 10.74 -3.26
CA ARG A 409 -25.33 11.11 -4.50
C ARG A 409 -24.14 12.04 -4.22
N ALA A 410 -24.34 13.07 -3.39
CA ALA A 410 -23.28 13.98 -2.98
C ALA A 410 -22.12 13.26 -2.25
N VAL A 411 -22.43 12.24 -1.43
CA VAL A 411 -21.39 11.42 -0.76
C VAL A 411 -20.57 10.65 -1.79
N LEU A 412 -21.20 9.99 -2.77
CA LEU A 412 -20.48 9.24 -3.83
C LEU A 412 -19.59 10.16 -4.67
N GLU A 413 -20.13 11.33 -5.07
CA GLU A 413 -19.40 12.34 -5.85
C GLU A 413 -18.29 13.01 -5.03
N GLY A 414 -18.54 13.36 -3.77
CA GLY A 414 -17.56 14.00 -2.88
C GLY A 414 -16.34 13.14 -2.62
N VAL A 415 -16.53 11.82 -2.46
CA VAL A 415 -15.42 10.87 -2.36
C VAL A 415 -14.61 10.83 -3.68
N ALA A 416 -15.29 10.80 -4.83
CA ALA A 416 -14.59 10.81 -6.11
C ALA A 416 -13.85 12.14 -6.37
N TYR A 417 -14.39 13.29 -5.93
CA TYR A 417 -13.70 14.58 -5.96
C TYR A 417 -12.46 14.61 -5.07
N SER A 418 -12.54 14.02 -3.88
CA SER A 418 -11.35 13.90 -2.99
C SER A 418 -10.23 13.08 -3.63
N LEU A 419 -10.57 12.00 -4.36
CA LEU A 419 -9.58 11.26 -5.14
C LEU A 419 -9.08 12.06 -6.36
N LYS A 420 -9.93 12.91 -6.97
CA LYS A 420 -9.53 13.82 -8.05
C LYS A 420 -8.49 14.84 -7.60
N ASP A 421 -8.49 15.27 -6.35
CA ASP A 421 -7.44 16.13 -5.79
C ASP A 421 -6.06 15.47 -5.92
N ILE A 422 -5.97 14.14 -5.75
CA ILE A 422 -4.71 13.40 -5.91
C ILE A 422 -4.25 13.41 -7.38
N PHE A 423 -5.17 13.19 -8.33
CA PHE A 423 -4.85 13.30 -9.76
C PHE A 423 -4.37 14.70 -10.14
N SER A 424 -4.96 15.74 -9.53
CA SER A 424 -4.52 17.12 -9.78
C SER A 424 -3.09 17.37 -9.29
N ILE A 425 -2.67 16.72 -8.19
CA ILE A 425 -1.27 16.77 -7.76
C ILE A 425 -0.38 15.97 -8.70
N PHE A 426 -0.83 14.83 -9.24
CA PHE A 426 -0.09 14.10 -10.26
C PHE A 426 0.18 14.97 -11.49
N ASP A 427 -0.81 15.75 -11.94
CA ASP A 427 -0.63 16.72 -13.03
C ASP A 427 0.42 17.80 -12.66
N GLU A 428 0.38 18.34 -11.41
CA GLU A 428 1.35 19.34 -10.92
C GLU A 428 2.80 18.83 -10.98
N ILE A 429 3.02 17.53 -10.67
CA ILE A 429 4.36 16.93 -10.63
C ILE A 429 4.67 16.06 -11.86
N HIS A 430 3.84 16.17 -12.90
CA HIS A 430 4.02 15.51 -14.20
C HIS A 430 4.05 13.97 -14.15
N VAL A 431 3.27 13.37 -13.28
CA VAL A 431 3.04 11.91 -13.26
C VAL A 431 2.00 11.57 -14.33
N PRO A 432 2.33 10.73 -15.33
CA PRO A 432 1.41 10.42 -16.42
C PRO A 432 0.23 9.57 -15.95
N VAL A 433 -0.96 9.88 -16.45
CA VAL A 433 -2.20 9.11 -16.23
C VAL A 433 -2.81 8.78 -17.58
N GLU A 434 -2.66 7.54 -18.03
CA GLU A 434 -3.17 7.06 -19.33
C GLU A 434 -4.33 6.07 -19.15
N ARG A 435 -4.24 5.22 -18.13
CA ARG A 435 -5.23 4.20 -17.80
C ARG A 435 -5.48 4.19 -16.30
N ILE A 436 -6.76 4.15 -15.91
CA ILE A 436 -7.15 4.11 -14.51
C ILE A 436 -7.84 2.78 -14.22
N ARG A 437 -7.32 2.00 -13.28
CA ARG A 437 -7.90 0.76 -12.78
C ARG A 437 -8.58 1.04 -11.44
N LEU A 438 -9.86 0.69 -11.35
CA LEU A 438 -10.61 0.85 -10.11
C LEU A 438 -10.45 -0.38 -9.23
N GLY A 439 -10.36 -0.17 -7.91
CA GLY A 439 -10.25 -1.24 -6.91
C GLY A 439 -11.07 -0.97 -5.64
N GLY A 440 -11.15 -2.01 -4.79
CA GLY A 440 -11.84 -1.96 -3.52
C GLY A 440 -13.36 -1.98 -3.62
N GLY A 441 -14.05 -1.79 -2.50
CA GLY A 441 -15.51 -1.90 -2.42
C GLY A 441 -16.30 -0.97 -3.36
N GLY A 442 -15.71 0.16 -3.75
CA GLY A 442 -16.33 1.12 -4.67
C GLY A 442 -16.63 0.57 -6.06
N VAL A 443 -15.91 -0.47 -6.51
CA VAL A 443 -16.13 -1.07 -7.83
C VAL A 443 -17.40 -1.91 -7.92
N ARG A 444 -18.02 -2.28 -6.79
CA ARG A 444 -19.25 -3.08 -6.79
C ARG A 444 -20.48 -2.31 -7.30
N SER A 445 -20.47 -0.97 -7.21
CA SER A 445 -21.56 -0.11 -7.67
C SER A 445 -21.33 0.40 -9.10
N PRO A 446 -22.12 -0.02 -10.11
CA PRO A 446 -22.03 0.53 -11.46
C PRO A 446 -22.20 2.05 -11.52
N LEU A 447 -23.05 2.61 -10.63
CA LEU A 447 -23.18 4.06 -10.50
C LEU A 447 -21.85 4.71 -10.07
N TRP A 448 -21.20 4.13 -9.05
CA TRP A 448 -19.94 4.72 -8.55
C TRP A 448 -18.79 4.53 -9.54
N GLN A 449 -18.80 3.45 -10.33
CA GLN A 449 -17.87 3.29 -11.46
C GLN A 449 -18.02 4.45 -12.46
N GLN A 450 -19.28 4.78 -12.85
CA GLN A 450 -19.55 5.86 -13.78
C GLN A 450 -19.21 7.24 -13.21
N ILE A 451 -19.55 7.50 -11.94
CA ILE A 451 -19.19 8.75 -11.23
C ILE A 451 -17.67 8.95 -11.24
N GLN A 452 -16.90 7.90 -10.97
CA GLN A 452 -15.44 7.97 -11.00
C GLN A 452 -14.92 8.27 -12.40
N ALA A 453 -15.44 7.58 -13.44
CA ALA A 453 -15.04 7.84 -14.82
C ALA A 453 -15.31 9.31 -15.24
N ASP A 454 -16.47 9.82 -14.88
CA ASP A 454 -16.89 11.18 -15.25
C ASP A 454 -16.11 12.25 -14.47
N ILE A 455 -15.88 12.05 -13.17
CA ILE A 455 -15.11 12.98 -12.32
C ILE A 455 -13.62 12.97 -12.66
N TYR A 456 -13.04 11.80 -12.94
CA TYR A 456 -11.63 11.72 -13.34
C TYR A 456 -11.40 12.19 -14.77
N ALA A 457 -12.46 12.30 -15.58
CA ALA A 457 -12.41 12.60 -17.02
C ALA A 457 -11.57 11.57 -17.81
N HIS A 458 -11.68 10.30 -17.40
CA HIS A 458 -10.97 9.17 -18.01
C HIS A 458 -11.88 7.95 -18.07
N ASP A 459 -11.70 7.12 -19.09
CA ASP A 459 -12.24 5.77 -19.07
C ASP A 459 -11.58 4.97 -17.94
N VAL A 460 -12.36 4.12 -17.26
CA VAL A 460 -11.83 3.31 -16.15
C VAL A 460 -11.95 1.83 -16.44
N GLU A 461 -11.01 1.05 -15.92
CA GLU A 461 -10.92 -0.40 -16.08
C GLU A 461 -11.29 -1.10 -14.77
N ILE A 462 -12.11 -2.15 -14.86
CA ILE A 462 -12.44 -3.05 -13.77
C ILE A 462 -11.77 -4.40 -14.06
N LEU A 463 -11.04 -4.94 -13.11
CA LEU A 463 -10.33 -6.21 -13.25
C LEU A 463 -11.25 -7.41 -13.01
N LYS A 464 -10.88 -8.58 -13.55
CA LYS A 464 -11.62 -9.84 -13.34
C LYS A 464 -11.44 -10.37 -11.91
N ALA A 465 -10.24 -10.25 -11.35
CA ALA A 465 -9.92 -10.70 -10.00
C ALA A 465 -9.53 -9.51 -9.13
N GLU A 466 -10.02 -9.48 -7.90
CA GLU A 466 -9.68 -8.51 -6.86
C GLU A 466 -9.15 -9.25 -5.62
N GLU A 467 -8.04 -9.96 -5.79
CA GLU A 467 -7.47 -10.76 -4.70
C GLU A 467 -6.46 -9.97 -3.84
N GLY A 468 -6.30 -8.69 -4.12
CA GLY A 468 -5.53 -7.75 -3.32
C GLY A 468 -4.03 -8.03 -3.26
N ALA A 469 -3.43 -7.69 -2.13
CA ALA A 469 -1.98 -7.72 -1.95
C ALA A 469 -1.40 -9.15 -1.90
N ALA A 470 -2.17 -10.14 -1.42
CA ALA A 470 -1.74 -11.55 -1.44
C ALA A 470 -1.55 -12.09 -2.86
N TYR A 471 -2.39 -11.64 -3.82
CA TYR A 471 -2.24 -11.99 -5.23
C TYR A 471 -0.94 -11.44 -5.83
N GLY A 472 -0.67 -10.16 -5.58
CA GLY A 472 0.58 -9.54 -5.99
C GLY A 472 1.82 -10.17 -5.33
N ALA A 473 1.71 -10.57 -4.07
CA ALA A 473 2.76 -11.31 -3.37
C ALA A 473 3.05 -12.66 -4.05
N ALA A 474 2.02 -13.41 -4.46
CA ALA A 474 2.21 -14.65 -5.20
C ALA A 474 2.88 -14.41 -6.57
N ILE A 475 2.49 -13.36 -7.31
CA ILE A 475 3.15 -12.96 -8.56
C ILE A 475 4.65 -12.73 -8.32
N LEU A 476 5.02 -11.98 -7.27
CA LEU A 476 6.43 -11.74 -6.91
C LEU A 476 7.16 -13.07 -6.62
N GLY A 477 6.52 -14.00 -5.92
CA GLY A 477 7.04 -15.35 -5.65
C GLY A 477 7.34 -16.12 -6.93
N GLY A 478 6.41 -16.12 -7.88
CA GLY A 478 6.57 -16.79 -9.18
C GLY A 478 7.68 -16.19 -10.03
N VAL A 479 7.82 -14.86 -10.04
CA VAL A 479 8.94 -14.18 -10.71
C VAL A 479 10.27 -14.56 -10.06
N GLY A 480 10.35 -14.59 -8.73
CA GLY A 480 11.56 -14.95 -8.00
C GLY A 480 12.05 -16.37 -8.28
N THR A 481 11.16 -17.30 -8.61
CA THR A 481 11.49 -18.69 -8.94
C THR A 481 11.56 -18.96 -10.45
N GLY A 482 11.35 -17.93 -11.29
CA GLY A 482 11.51 -18.01 -12.73
C GLY A 482 10.29 -18.58 -13.47
N CYS A 483 9.11 -18.63 -12.85
CA CYS A 483 7.84 -18.92 -13.51
C CYS A 483 7.58 -17.87 -14.62
N TRP A 484 7.89 -16.60 -14.33
CA TRP A 484 7.91 -15.51 -15.30
C TRP A 484 9.27 -14.79 -15.25
N LYS A 485 9.68 -14.18 -16.37
CA LYS A 485 10.98 -13.50 -16.48
C LYS A 485 11.02 -12.17 -15.75
N SER A 486 9.85 -11.51 -15.59
CA SER A 486 9.71 -10.21 -14.93
C SER A 486 8.31 -10.04 -14.36
N VAL A 487 8.15 -9.07 -13.44
CA VAL A 487 6.84 -8.70 -12.89
C VAL A 487 5.92 -8.17 -14.00
N ASP A 488 6.46 -7.45 -14.98
CA ASP A 488 5.67 -6.97 -16.13
C ASP A 488 5.11 -8.13 -16.95
N GLU A 489 5.94 -9.13 -17.29
CA GLU A 489 5.51 -10.33 -18.03
C GLU A 489 4.43 -11.10 -17.25
N ALA A 490 4.65 -11.27 -15.93
CA ALA A 490 3.69 -11.93 -15.08
C ALA A 490 2.33 -11.19 -15.09
N CYS A 491 2.35 -9.88 -14.87
CA CYS A 491 1.12 -9.07 -14.85
C CYS A 491 0.41 -9.06 -16.21
N ASP A 492 1.15 -8.98 -17.32
CA ASP A 492 0.58 -9.06 -18.66
C ASP A 492 -0.08 -10.42 -18.93
N ALA A 493 0.44 -11.50 -18.33
CA ALA A 493 -0.13 -12.85 -18.48
C ALA A 493 -1.37 -13.09 -17.60
N VAL A 494 -1.36 -12.60 -16.35
CA VAL A 494 -2.37 -13.01 -15.35
C VAL A 494 -3.39 -11.92 -15.00
N VAL A 495 -3.09 -10.63 -15.19
CA VAL A 495 -4.01 -9.53 -14.85
C VAL A 495 -4.87 -9.17 -16.05
N SER A 496 -6.17 -9.43 -15.98
CA SER A 496 -7.09 -9.19 -17.09
C SER A 496 -8.21 -8.23 -16.71
N VAL A 497 -8.58 -7.38 -17.69
CA VAL A 497 -9.68 -6.43 -17.58
C VAL A 497 -11.00 -7.15 -17.86
N ALA A 498 -11.95 -7.08 -16.92
CA ALA A 498 -13.29 -7.62 -17.09
C ALA A 498 -14.21 -6.65 -17.85
N LYS A 499 -14.07 -5.35 -17.56
CA LYS A 499 -14.96 -4.31 -18.07
C LYS A 499 -14.23 -2.99 -18.18
N ARG A 500 -14.56 -2.22 -19.21
CA ARG A 500 -14.23 -0.78 -19.33
C ARG A 500 -15.49 0.04 -19.19
N VAL A 501 -15.42 1.13 -18.44
CA VAL A 501 -16.49 2.10 -18.28
C VAL A 501 -16.00 3.40 -18.90
N ALA A 502 -16.60 3.77 -20.03
CA ALA A 502 -16.27 5.02 -20.71
C ALA A 502 -16.82 6.22 -19.92
N GLN A 503 -16.06 7.31 -19.87
CA GLN A 503 -16.58 8.56 -19.36
C GLN A 503 -17.74 9.06 -20.25
N ASN A 504 -18.77 9.61 -19.65
CA ASN A 504 -19.78 10.39 -20.35
C ASN A 504 -19.26 11.82 -20.48
N ARG A 505 -18.93 12.26 -21.69
CA ARG A 505 -18.26 13.57 -21.92
C ARG A 505 -19.10 14.76 -21.48
N GLU A 506 -20.42 14.70 -21.63
CA GLU A 506 -21.31 15.78 -21.20
C GLU A 506 -21.35 15.87 -19.68
N THR A 507 -21.63 14.74 -19.02
CA THR A 507 -21.60 14.64 -17.55
C THR A 507 -20.23 14.98 -16.98
N SER A 508 -19.16 14.52 -17.62
CA SER A 508 -17.78 14.81 -17.21
C SER A 508 -17.49 16.31 -17.22
N ALA A 509 -17.95 17.05 -18.27
CA ALA A 509 -17.80 18.50 -18.31
C ALA A 509 -18.51 19.20 -17.14
N ASP A 510 -19.71 18.74 -16.76
CA ASP A 510 -20.44 19.24 -15.61
C ASP A 510 -19.71 18.92 -14.29
N MET A 511 -19.18 17.69 -14.17
CA MET A 511 -18.39 17.26 -13.01
C MET A 511 -17.09 18.08 -12.87
N GLN A 512 -16.42 18.44 -13.96
CA GLN A 512 -15.26 19.33 -13.89
C GLN A 512 -15.64 20.73 -13.38
N ARG A 513 -16.81 21.27 -13.76
CA ARG A 513 -17.31 22.53 -13.17
C ARG A 513 -17.65 22.36 -11.69
N GLY A 514 -18.24 21.23 -11.30
CA GLY A 514 -18.49 20.86 -9.91
C GLY A 514 -17.21 20.77 -9.09
N TYR A 515 -16.15 20.18 -9.68
CA TYR A 515 -14.85 20.07 -9.04
C TYR A 515 -14.24 21.44 -8.68
N GLN A 516 -14.36 22.43 -9.56
CA GLN A 516 -13.91 23.79 -9.26
C GLN A 516 -14.62 24.40 -8.05
N THR A 517 -15.88 24.05 -7.82
CA THR A 517 -16.63 24.46 -6.62
C THR A 517 -16.18 23.65 -5.41
N TYR A 518 -16.04 22.33 -5.54
CA TYR A 518 -15.58 21.43 -4.49
C TYR A 518 -14.22 21.84 -3.93
N HIS A 519 -13.27 22.13 -4.80
CA HIS A 519 -11.90 22.52 -4.42
C HIS A 519 -11.85 23.80 -3.56
N ARG A 520 -12.89 24.63 -3.57
CA ARG A 520 -13.04 25.85 -2.76
C ARG A 520 -13.63 25.60 -1.37
N ILE A 521 -14.18 24.41 -1.11
CA ILE A 521 -14.90 24.11 0.15
C ILE A 521 -13.93 24.08 1.32
N TYR A 522 -12.84 23.32 1.22
CA TYR A 522 -11.87 23.21 2.30
C TYR A 522 -11.27 24.59 2.71
N PRO A 523 -10.73 25.41 1.80
CA PRO A 523 -10.22 26.73 2.16
C PRO A 523 -11.27 27.61 2.83
N ALA A 524 -12.53 27.54 2.42
CA ALA A 524 -13.61 28.32 3.00
C ALA A 524 -13.99 27.87 4.44
N LEU A 525 -13.84 26.58 4.75
CA LEU A 525 -14.20 26.00 6.05
C LEU A 525 -13.02 25.88 7.02
N HIS A 526 -11.78 25.98 6.54
CA HIS A 526 -10.58 25.73 7.34
C HIS A 526 -10.52 26.57 8.63
N SER A 527 -10.87 27.85 8.58
CA SER A 527 -10.88 28.71 9.77
C SER A 527 -11.88 28.26 10.85
N ILE A 528 -12.98 27.59 10.43
CA ILE A 528 -13.98 27.03 11.35
C ILE A 528 -13.41 25.77 12.03
N PHE A 529 -12.68 24.93 11.31
CA PHE A 529 -12.07 23.71 11.86
C PHE A 529 -11.02 24.04 12.93
N VAL A 530 -10.17 25.03 12.68
CA VAL A 530 -9.13 25.50 13.63
C VAL A 530 -9.76 26.20 14.84
N GLY A 531 -10.80 27.03 14.66
CA GLY A 531 -11.44 27.77 15.72
C GLY A 531 -12.18 26.91 16.76
N ASN A 532 -12.72 25.76 16.34
CA ASN A 532 -13.46 24.88 17.25
C ASN A 532 -12.59 24.17 18.30
N GLN A 533 -11.27 24.11 18.14
CA GLN A 533 -10.38 23.50 19.12
C GLN A 533 -9.97 24.45 20.25
N SER A 534 -9.95 25.76 20.01
CA SER A 534 -9.68 26.74 21.06
C SER A 534 -10.82 26.85 22.09
N SER A 535 -12.03 26.40 21.74
CA SER A 535 -13.19 26.41 22.63
C SER A 535 -13.42 25.13 23.43
N SER A 536 -12.75 24.02 23.09
CA SER A 536 -12.86 22.74 23.82
C SER A 536 -11.72 22.49 24.82
N ALA A 537 -10.76 23.40 24.93
CA ALA A 537 -9.63 23.36 25.86
C ALA A 537 -9.84 24.22 27.13
N ASN A 538 -11.06 24.79 27.35
CA ASN A 538 -11.44 25.50 28.56
C ASN A 538 -12.44 24.72 29.42
#